data_301479c8ef72a0557e787b07b655ebf5
#
_entry.id   301479c8ef72a0557e787b07b655ebf5
#
_cell.length_a   1.000
_cell.length_b   1.000
_cell.length_c   1.000
_cell.angle_alpha   90.00
_cell.angle_beta   90.00
_cell.angle_gamma   90.00
#
_symmetry.space_group_name_H-M   'P 1'
#
loop_
_entity.id
_entity.type
_entity.pdbx_description
1 polymer ?
#
loop_
_entity_poly.entity_id
_entity_poly.type
_entity_poly.pdbx_seq_one_letter_code
_entity_poly.pdbx_strand_id
1 'polypeptide(L)'
;SAALGPHGLTFPASDSCRNKGKKVFQMEREKLQAWRDWVRAELESCVSFWLERGMDKEHGGVYTCLTRDGNVFSTDKSVWMQGRCAWTFSYLCRMYGKKQEWLDAAKSCLDFLEEHCINRTAGDRLYFTVTADGKPLRQRRYCFSEGFYAIGNAEYYGQTGEREHLERARKAYQLVYDLNHG
;
A
#
# COMPACT_ATOMS: atom_id res chain seq x y z
N SER A 1 -34.06 -6.29 29.16
CA SER A 1 -35.53 -6.45 29.15
C SER A 1 -35.88 -7.91 29.35
N ALA A 2 -36.57 -8.23 30.42
CA ALA A 2 -37.05 -9.57 30.71
C ALA A 2 -38.33 -9.81 29.91
N ALA A 3 -38.39 -10.92 29.14
CA ALA A 3 -39.60 -11.35 28.45
C ALA A 3 -40.56 -11.93 29.45
N LEU A 4 -41.78 -11.36 29.56
CA LEU A 4 -42.88 -11.85 30.36
C LEU A 4 -43.58 -12.98 29.58
N GLY A 5 -43.56 -14.18 30.13
CA GLY A 5 -44.38 -15.28 29.65
C GLY A 5 -45.86 -15.15 30.13
N PRO A 6 -46.83 -15.88 29.57
CA PRO A 6 -48.28 -15.72 29.79
C PRO A 6 -48.79 -16.00 31.21
N HIS A 7 -47.93 -16.32 32.16
CA HIS A 7 -48.31 -16.56 33.56
C HIS A 7 -47.43 -15.85 34.58
N GLY A 8 -46.73 -14.73 34.20
CA GLY A 8 -46.07 -13.88 35.18
C GLY A 8 -44.87 -14.49 35.93
N LEU A 9 -44.38 -15.66 35.53
CA LEU A 9 -43.21 -16.28 36.13
C LEU A 9 -41.95 -15.80 35.47
N THR A 10 -41.17 -14.97 36.16
CA THR A 10 -39.81 -14.61 35.78
C THR A 10 -38.89 -15.79 36.13
N PHE A 11 -38.39 -16.49 35.11
CA PHE A 11 -37.31 -17.45 35.31
C PHE A 11 -35.99 -16.66 35.35
N PRO A 12 -35.27 -16.68 36.46
CA PRO A 12 -33.93 -16.12 36.47
C PRO A 12 -33.04 -16.97 35.52
N ALA A 13 -32.53 -16.36 34.48
CA ALA A 13 -31.51 -17.03 33.67
C ALA A 13 -30.40 -17.51 34.63
N SER A 14 -30.19 -18.84 34.71
CA SER A 14 -29.25 -19.41 35.66
C SER A 14 -27.86 -18.76 35.44
N ASP A 15 -27.19 -18.44 36.53
CA ASP A 15 -25.83 -17.85 36.49
C ASP A 15 -24.84 -18.70 35.67
N SER A 16 -25.12 -20.01 35.56
CA SER A 16 -24.43 -20.95 34.69
C SER A 16 -24.52 -20.62 33.19
N CYS A 17 -25.74 -20.25 32.69
CA CYS A 17 -25.90 -19.84 31.27
C CYS A 17 -25.22 -18.51 30.97
N ARG A 18 -25.32 -17.58 31.90
CA ARG A 18 -24.68 -16.25 31.79
C ARG A 18 -23.13 -16.36 31.81
N ASN A 19 -22.59 -17.27 32.64
CA ASN A 19 -21.16 -17.55 32.71
C ASN A 19 -20.64 -18.30 31.47
N LYS A 20 -21.39 -19.23 30.89
CA LYS A 20 -21.04 -19.92 29.65
C LYS A 20 -20.94 -18.91 28.48
N GLY A 21 -21.92 -18.03 28.33
CA GLY A 21 -21.91 -16.98 27.30
C GLY A 21 -20.70 -16.04 27.44
N LYS A 22 -20.35 -15.62 28.65
CA LYS A 22 -19.18 -14.79 28.91
C LYS A 22 -17.85 -15.51 28.54
N LYS A 23 -17.72 -16.80 28.87
CA LYS A 23 -16.53 -17.60 28.52
C LYS A 23 -16.39 -17.76 27.01
N VAL A 24 -17.45 -18.05 26.28
CA VAL A 24 -17.43 -18.15 24.81
C VAL A 24 -17.04 -16.82 24.18
N PHE A 25 -17.63 -15.72 24.62
CA PHE A 25 -17.30 -14.40 24.13
C PHE A 25 -15.84 -13.99 24.44
N GLN A 26 -15.35 -14.33 25.62
CA GLN A 26 -13.96 -14.10 25.99
C GLN A 26 -13.00 -14.91 25.13
N MET A 27 -13.27 -16.19 24.88
CA MET A 27 -12.47 -17.05 24.02
C MET A 27 -12.45 -16.57 22.56
N GLU A 28 -13.57 -16.06 22.04
CA GLU A 28 -13.62 -15.45 20.70
C GLU A 28 -12.77 -14.17 20.63
N ARG A 29 -12.79 -13.33 21.66
CA ARG A 29 -11.94 -12.14 21.74
C ARG A 29 -10.43 -12.49 21.78
N GLU A 30 -10.06 -13.49 22.53
CA GLU A 30 -8.67 -13.97 22.63
C GLU A 30 -8.16 -14.49 21.28
N LYS A 31 -9.00 -15.25 20.56
CA LYS A 31 -8.68 -15.70 19.20
C LYS A 31 -8.51 -14.51 18.22
N LEU A 32 -9.42 -13.56 18.24
CA LEU A 32 -9.33 -12.37 17.40
C LEU A 32 -8.08 -11.53 17.71
N GLN A 33 -7.72 -11.43 18.99
CA GLN A 33 -6.48 -10.76 19.40
C GLN A 33 -5.24 -11.50 18.86
N ALA A 34 -5.19 -12.82 19.00
CA ALA A 34 -4.09 -13.65 18.50
C ALA A 34 -3.94 -13.53 16.96
N TRP A 35 -5.06 -13.53 16.23
CA TRP A 35 -5.05 -13.28 14.78
C TRP A 35 -4.53 -11.89 14.42
N ARG A 36 -4.95 -10.88 15.15
CA ARG A 36 -4.49 -9.49 14.93
C ARG A 36 -2.99 -9.36 15.17
N ASP A 37 -2.49 -9.97 16.24
CA ASP A 37 -1.07 -9.92 16.58
C ASP A 37 -0.22 -10.68 15.55
N TRP A 38 -0.72 -11.82 15.07
CA TRP A 38 -0.07 -12.57 13.99
C TRP A 38 -0.04 -11.75 12.67
N VAL A 39 -1.17 -11.18 12.24
CA VAL A 39 -1.22 -10.35 11.02
C VAL A 39 -0.29 -9.15 11.12
N ARG A 40 -0.18 -8.55 12.32
CA ARG A 40 0.75 -7.43 12.55
C ARG A 40 2.19 -7.88 12.40
N ALA A 41 2.57 -9.00 12.96
CA ALA A 41 3.92 -9.54 12.83
C ALA A 41 4.28 -9.87 11.37
N GLU A 42 3.35 -10.45 10.61
CA GLU A 42 3.51 -10.69 9.17
C GLU A 42 3.67 -9.38 8.38
N LEU A 43 2.89 -8.36 8.71
CA LEU A 43 3.02 -7.04 8.09
C LEU A 43 4.40 -6.43 8.36
N GLU A 44 4.85 -6.45 9.61
CA GLU A 44 6.16 -5.93 10.01
C GLU A 44 7.29 -6.68 9.30
N SER A 45 7.21 -8.00 9.21
CA SER A 45 8.17 -8.83 8.48
C SER A 45 8.20 -8.48 6.98
N CYS A 46 7.03 -8.33 6.36
CA CYS A 46 6.92 -7.95 4.95
C CYS A 46 7.50 -6.54 4.69
N VAL A 47 7.19 -5.57 5.55
CA VAL A 47 7.72 -4.20 5.44
C VAL A 47 9.25 -4.19 5.57
N SER A 48 9.81 -4.88 6.57
CA SER A 48 11.26 -4.99 6.76
C SER A 48 11.94 -5.63 5.54
N PHE A 49 11.36 -6.70 5.00
CA PHE A 49 11.88 -7.35 3.79
C PHE A 49 12.02 -6.36 2.63
N TRP A 50 10.97 -5.56 2.34
CA TRP A 50 11.01 -4.61 1.24
C TRP A 50 11.96 -3.44 1.48
N LEU A 51 12.06 -2.94 2.70
CA LEU A 51 13.01 -1.87 3.07
C LEU A 51 14.47 -2.32 2.95
N GLU A 52 14.76 -3.56 3.37
CA GLU A 52 16.13 -4.09 3.40
C GLU A 52 16.59 -4.63 2.04
N ARG A 53 15.70 -5.32 1.33
CA ARG A 53 16.02 -6.09 0.13
C ARG A 53 15.44 -5.50 -1.16
N GLY A 54 14.32 -4.80 -1.05
CA GLY A 54 13.63 -4.29 -2.23
C GLY A 54 14.14 -2.95 -2.72
N MET A 55 14.59 -2.06 -1.83
CA MET A 55 15.00 -0.71 -2.23
C MET A 55 16.33 -0.71 -2.97
N ASP A 56 16.35 -0.09 -4.16
CA ASP A 56 17.57 0.15 -4.93
C ASP A 56 18.28 1.41 -4.38
N LYS A 57 19.41 1.19 -3.72
CA LYS A 57 20.19 2.28 -3.09
C LYS A 57 21.15 2.97 -4.06
N GLU A 58 21.36 2.39 -5.24
CA GLU A 58 22.25 2.93 -6.25
C GLU A 58 21.52 3.89 -7.22
N HIS A 59 20.37 3.44 -7.74
CA HIS A 59 19.61 4.20 -8.75
C HIS A 59 18.26 4.72 -8.25
N GLY A 60 17.88 4.42 -7.01
CA GLY A 60 16.59 4.80 -6.46
C GLY A 60 15.43 3.88 -6.89
N GLY A 61 14.28 4.07 -6.25
CA GLY A 61 13.13 3.22 -6.47
C GLY A 61 13.24 1.84 -5.85
N VAL A 62 12.42 0.90 -6.33
CA VAL A 62 12.34 -0.45 -5.80
C VAL A 62 12.60 -1.49 -6.89
N TYR A 63 13.38 -2.54 -6.59
CA TYR A 63 13.47 -3.73 -7.43
C TYR A 63 12.14 -4.49 -7.41
N THR A 64 11.73 -5.01 -8.56
CA THR A 64 10.43 -5.69 -8.71
C THR A 64 10.54 -7.18 -8.94
N CYS A 65 11.76 -7.69 -9.10
CA CYS A 65 12.06 -9.08 -9.40
C CYS A 65 13.03 -9.65 -8.37
N LEU A 66 12.49 -10.11 -7.23
CA LEU A 66 13.25 -10.71 -6.14
C LEU A 66 12.85 -12.17 -5.95
N THR A 67 13.82 -13.01 -5.54
CA THR A 67 13.53 -14.34 -5.01
C THR A 67 12.88 -14.23 -3.63
N ARG A 68 12.38 -15.35 -3.12
CA ARG A 68 11.82 -15.42 -1.76
C ARG A 68 12.81 -14.99 -0.67
N ASP A 69 14.10 -15.23 -0.92
CA ASP A 69 15.18 -14.88 0.02
C ASP A 69 15.68 -13.42 -0.17
N GLY A 70 15.05 -12.66 -1.07
CA GLY A 70 15.38 -11.26 -1.30
C GLY A 70 16.56 -11.02 -2.26
N ASN A 71 16.99 -12.04 -3.02
CA ASN A 71 18.00 -11.84 -4.04
C ASN A 71 17.36 -11.27 -5.31
N VAL A 72 17.92 -10.21 -5.86
CA VAL A 72 17.47 -9.62 -7.13
C VAL A 72 17.90 -10.53 -8.27
N PHE A 73 16.95 -11.06 -9.06
CA PHE A 73 17.24 -11.90 -10.22
C PHE A 73 17.04 -11.17 -11.56
N SER A 74 16.38 -10.01 -11.55
CA SER A 74 16.34 -9.05 -12.65
C SER A 74 16.36 -7.65 -12.08
N THR A 75 17.20 -6.79 -12.67
CA THR A 75 17.30 -5.38 -12.29
C THR A 75 16.32 -4.49 -13.06
N ASP A 76 15.61 -5.03 -14.05
CA ASP A 76 14.55 -4.30 -14.75
C ASP A 76 13.43 -3.92 -13.78
N LYS A 77 13.00 -2.66 -13.85
CA LYS A 77 12.00 -2.10 -12.95
C LYS A 77 10.66 -1.97 -13.64
N SER A 78 9.63 -2.53 -13.02
CA SER A 78 8.24 -2.31 -13.42
C SER A 78 7.78 -0.94 -12.91
N VAL A 79 7.40 -0.05 -13.82
CA VAL A 79 7.07 1.35 -13.52
C VAL A 79 5.84 1.47 -12.62
N TRP A 80 4.77 0.69 -12.90
CA TRP A 80 3.58 0.72 -12.07
C TRP A 80 3.81 0.21 -10.65
N MET A 81 4.78 -0.69 -10.46
CA MET A 81 5.16 -1.19 -9.13
C MET A 81 5.88 -0.13 -8.30
N GLN A 82 6.61 0.81 -8.92
CA GLN A 82 7.17 1.97 -8.22
C GLN A 82 6.06 2.79 -7.57
N GLY A 83 5.02 3.13 -8.34
CA GLY A 83 3.87 3.89 -7.83
C GLY A 83 3.10 3.13 -6.74
N ARG A 84 2.93 1.81 -6.87
CA ARG A 84 2.33 0.98 -5.82
C ARG A 84 3.16 0.95 -4.54
N CYS A 85 4.48 0.83 -4.66
CA CYS A 85 5.40 0.87 -3.53
C CYS A 85 5.30 2.21 -2.79
N ALA A 86 5.36 3.32 -3.53
CA ALA A 86 5.18 4.66 -2.97
C ALA A 86 3.84 4.82 -2.25
N TRP A 87 2.75 4.37 -2.88
CA TRP A 87 1.43 4.36 -2.24
C TRP A 87 1.41 3.52 -0.97
N THR A 88 1.98 2.31 -1.01
CA THR A 88 1.96 1.38 0.14
C THR A 88 2.67 1.97 1.35
N PHE A 89 3.90 2.48 1.18
CA PHE A 89 4.65 3.06 2.29
C PHE A 89 4.01 4.35 2.82
N SER A 90 3.46 5.19 1.94
CA SER A 90 2.71 6.37 2.37
C SER A 90 1.42 6.00 3.12
N TYR A 91 0.71 4.97 2.66
CA TYR A 91 -0.49 4.45 3.32
C TYR A 91 -0.19 3.85 4.70
N LEU A 92 0.94 3.15 4.84
CA LEU A 92 1.40 2.66 6.14
C LEU A 92 1.62 3.82 7.13
N CYS A 93 2.19 4.95 6.68
CA CYS A 93 2.31 6.15 7.50
C CYS A 93 0.94 6.68 7.98
N ARG A 94 -0.07 6.64 7.13
CA ARG A 94 -1.43 7.03 7.50
C ARG A 94 -2.06 6.10 8.53
N MET A 95 -1.86 4.80 8.37
CA MET A 95 -2.53 3.79 9.21
C MET A 95 -1.84 3.53 10.55
N TYR A 96 -0.51 3.62 10.59
CA TYR A 96 0.29 3.19 11.75
C TYR A 96 1.16 4.31 12.34
N GLY A 97 1.05 5.52 11.82
CA GLY A 97 1.88 6.66 12.22
C GLY A 97 3.09 6.85 11.31
N LYS A 98 3.53 8.10 11.20
CA LYS A 98 4.64 8.47 10.31
C LYS A 98 5.95 7.86 10.78
N LYS A 99 6.62 7.14 9.89
CA LYS A 99 8.01 6.71 10.01
C LYS A 99 8.82 7.28 8.87
N GLN A 100 9.94 7.90 9.18
CA GLN A 100 10.77 8.56 8.17
C GLN A 100 11.26 7.57 7.11
N GLU A 101 11.69 6.38 7.54
CA GLU A 101 12.12 5.30 6.63
C GLU A 101 11.07 4.90 5.57
N TRP A 102 9.79 4.97 5.93
CA TRP A 102 8.69 4.69 5.00
C TRP A 102 8.47 5.85 4.02
N LEU A 103 8.57 7.08 4.51
CA LEU A 103 8.48 8.26 3.65
C LEU A 103 9.67 8.32 2.68
N ASP A 104 10.88 7.98 3.14
CA ASP A 104 12.07 7.93 2.32
C ASP A 104 11.95 6.86 1.21
N ALA A 105 11.44 5.68 1.54
CA ALA A 105 11.18 4.63 0.56
C ALA A 105 10.12 5.05 -0.47
N ALA A 106 9.02 5.66 -0.02
CA ALA A 106 7.98 6.19 -0.91
C ALA A 106 8.55 7.28 -1.82
N LYS A 107 9.30 8.22 -1.26
CA LYS A 107 9.93 9.31 -2.01
C LYS A 107 10.91 8.80 -3.05
N SER A 108 11.78 7.86 -2.69
CA SER A 108 12.71 7.23 -3.62
C SER A 108 12.01 6.65 -4.85
N CYS A 109 10.87 5.99 -4.66
CA CYS A 109 10.07 5.48 -5.78
C CYS A 109 9.46 6.60 -6.63
N LEU A 110 8.96 7.67 -6.00
CA LEU A 110 8.34 8.80 -6.71
C LEU A 110 9.36 9.63 -7.48
N ASP A 111 10.55 9.87 -6.89
CA ASP A 111 11.64 10.56 -7.56
C ASP A 111 12.12 9.75 -8.78
N PHE A 112 12.30 8.44 -8.63
CA PHE A 112 12.67 7.56 -9.75
C PHE A 112 11.61 7.59 -10.88
N LEU A 113 10.32 7.62 -10.53
CA LEU A 113 9.25 7.74 -11.52
C LEU A 113 9.31 9.06 -12.28
N GLU A 114 9.49 10.17 -11.56
CA GLU A 114 9.52 11.51 -12.15
C GLU A 114 10.73 11.70 -13.05
N GLU A 115 11.88 11.22 -12.62
CA GLU A 115 13.16 11.44 -13.31
C GLU A 115 13.31 10.54 -14.55
N HIS A 116 12.89 9.27 -14.43
CA HIS A 116 13.25 8.25 -15.41
C HIS A 116 12.07 7.63 -16.16
N CYS A 117 10.84 7.70 -15.61
CA CYS A 117 9.76 6.87 -16.14
C CYS A 117 8.75 7.60 -17.03
N ILE A 118 8.87 8.91 -17.20
CA ILE A 118 7.95 9.71 -17.99
C ILE A 118 8.51 9.93 -19.41
N ASN A 119 7.76 9.48 -20.40
CA ASN A 119 8.07 9.75 -21.80
C ASN A 119 7.56 11.15 -22.20
N ARG A 120 8.42 12.15 -22.03
CA ARG A 120 8.08 13.55 -22.28
C ARG A 120 7.92 13.88 -23.76
N THR A 121 8.34 13.00 -24.65
CA THR A 121 8.18 13.15 -26.11
C THR A 121 6.90 12.52 -26.63
N ALA A 122 6.19 11.75 -25.80
CA ALA A 122 4.95 11.06 -26.14
C ALA A 122 3.80 11.43 -25.19
N GLY A 123 3.62 12.73 -24.95
CA GLY A 123 2.50 13.25 -24.14
C GLY A 123 2.56 12.90 -22.66
N ASP A 124 3.76 12.87 -22.10
CA ASP A 124 4.03 12.54 -20.68
C ASP A 124 3.47 11.18 -20.23
N ARG A 125 3.31 10.24 -21.16
CA ARG A 125 2.95 8.84 -20.85
C ARG A 125 4.06 8.18 -20.09
N LEU A 126 3.72 7.32 -19.11
CA LEU A 126 4.71 6.55 -18.38
C LEU A 126 5.10 5.28 -19.14
N TYR A 127 6.37 4.91 -19.06
CA TYR A 127 6.83 3.60 -19.53
C TYR A 127 6.19 2.47 -18.71
N PHE A 128 6.26 1.26 -19.22
CA PHE A 128 5.82 0.07 -18.49
C PHE A 128 6.97 -0.60 -17.75
N THR A 129 8.14 -0.66 -18.39
CA THR A 129 9.37 -1.23 -17.84
C THR A 129 10.56 -0.37 -18.23
N VAL A 130 11.49 -0.20 -17.32
CA VAL A 130 12.77 0.49 -17.52
C VAL A 130 13.90 -0.35 -16.94
N THR A 131 15.15 -0.06 -17.35
CA THR A 131 16.36 -0.64 -16.72
C THR A 131 16.54 -0.13 -15.30
N ALA A 132 17.49 -0.69 -14.55
CA ALA A 132 17.82 -0.23 -13.19
C ALA A 132 18.12 1.29 -13.15
N ASP A 133 18.88 1.78 -14.13
CA ASP A 133 19.27 3.20 -14.29
C ASP A 133 18.24 4.05 -15.05
N GLY A 134 17.03 3.53 -15.25
CA GLY A 134 15.88 4.27 -15.78
C GLY A 134 15.79 4.37 -17.30
N LYS A 135 16.61 3.63 -18.09
CA LYS A 135 16.49 3.64 -19.55
C LYS A 135 15.22 2.90 -20.00
N PRO A 136 14.46 3.46 -20.95
CA PRO A 136 13.21 2.85 -21.41
C PRO A 136 13.42 1.48 -22.07
N LEU A 137 12.65 0.48 -21.61
CA LEU A 137 12.62 -0.85 -22.24
C LEU A 137 11.29 -1.11 -22.95
N ARG A 138 10.19 -0.68 -22.35
CA ARG A 138 8.86 -0.97 -22.87
C ARG A 138 7.86 0.11 -22.51
N GLN A 139 7.01 0.45 -23.47
CA GLN A 139 5.81 1.27 -23.26
C GLN A 139 4.57 0.46 -23.65
N ARG A 140 3.45 0.70 -22.95
CA ARG A 140 2.17 0.05 -23.23
C ARG A 140 1.08 1.08 -23.48
N ARG A 141 -0.01 0.67 -24.16
CA ARG A 141 -1.19 1.52 -24.37
C ARG A 141 -2.01 1.74 -23.11
N TYR A 142 -1.99 0.78 -22.19
CA TYR A 142 -2.73 0.87 -20.93
C TYR A 142 -2.14 1.95 -20.01
N CYS A 143 -3.01 2.64 -19.26
CA CYS A 143 -2.67 3.75 -18.38
C CYS A 143 -2.46 3.34 -16.90
N PHE A 144 -2.13 2.08 -16.62
CA PHE A 144 -1.91 1.61 -15.25
C PHE A 144 -0.70 2.27 -14.57
N SER A 145 0.37 2.51 -15.31
CA SER A 145 1.55 3.20 -14.78
C SER A 145 1.19 4.61 -14.32
N GLU A 146 0.46 5.35 -15.15
CA GLU A 146 -0.04 6.69 -14.85
C GLU A 146 -1.00 6.69 -13.64
N GLY A 147 -1.89 5.70 -13.56
CA GLY A 147 -2.82 5.53 -12.44
C GLY A 147 -2.07 5.31 -11.12
N PHE A 148 -1.08 4.41 -11.11
CA PHE A 148 -0.27 4.17 -9.90
C PHE A 148 0.64 5.33 -9.54
N TYR A 149 1.16 6.06 -10.54
CA TYR A 149 1.89 7.29 -10.30
C TYR A 149 0.99 8.36 -9.65
N ALA A 150 -0.24 8.50 -10.12
CA ALA A 150 -1.22 9.44 -9.56
C ALA A 150 -1.53 9.12 -8.09
N ILE A 151 -1.90 7.87 -7.78
CA ILE A 151 -2.26 7.49 -6.41
C ILE A 151 -1.07 7.52 -5.45
N GLY A 152 0.13 7.15 -5.91
CA GLY A 152 1.36 7.22 -5.12
C GLY A 152 1.68 8.65 -4.70
N ASN A 153 1.66 9.58 -5.65
CA ASN A 153 1.84 11.01 -5.37
C ASN A 153 0.75 11.58 -4.46
N ALA A 154 -0.52 11.22 -4.69
CA ALA A 154 -1.64 11.71 -3.88
C ALA A 154 -1.54 11.26 -2.42
N GLU A 155 -1.20 9.98 -2.17
CA GLU A 155 -1.05 9.45 -0.81
C GLU A 155 0.18 10.05 -0.11
N TYR A 156 1.29 10.21 -0.83
CA TYR A 156 2.50 10.85 -0.30
C TYR A 156 2.23 12.31 0.09
N TYR A 157 1.54 13.07 -0.77
CA TYR A 157 1.08 14.42 -0.43
C TYR A 157 0.25 14.43 0.85
N GLY A 158 -0.67 13.49 1.00
CA GLY A 158 -1.49 13.36 2.20
C GLY A 158 -0.69 13.20 3.50
N GLN A 159 0.53 12.68 3.41
CA GLN A 159 1.41 12.48 4.56
C GLN A 159 2.39 13.64 4.78
N THR A 160 2.85 14.28 3.71
CA THR A 160 3.91 15.30 3.78
C THR A 160 3.41 16.73 3.64
N GLY A 161 2.33 16.93 2.89
CA GLY A 161 1.82 18.27 2.51
C GLY A 161 2.63 18.93 1.39
N GLU A 162 3.58 18.24 0.77
CA GLU A 162 4.42 18.75 -0.31
C GLU A 162 3.61 18.94 -1.60
N ARG A 163 3.29 20.20 -1.93
CA ARG A 163 2.34 20.55 -3.00
C ARG A 163 2.72 20.05 -4.40
N GLU A 164 3.99 19.88 -4.67
CA GLU A 164 4.45 19.34 -5.96
C GLU A 164 3.86 17.95 -6.23
N HIS A 165 3.76 17.09 -5.22
CA HIS A 165 3.15 15.77 -5.35
C HIS A 165 1.64 15.84 -5.61
N LEU A 166 0.95 16.84 -5.06
CA LEU A 166 -0.46 17.07 -5.42
C LEU A 166 -0.62 17.46 -6.89
N GLU A 167 0.25 18.34 -7.40
CA GLU A 167 0.18 18.76 -8.81
C GLU A 167 0.54 17.62 -9.76
N ARG A 168 1.55 16.80 -9.42
CA ARG A 168 1.90 15.58 -10.16
C ARG A 168 0.71 14.59 -10.20
N ALA A 169 0.07 14.37 -9.05
CA ALA A 169 -1.11 13.50 -8.96
C ALA A 169 -2.27 13.99 -9.83
N ARG A 170 -2.58 15.30 -9.80
CA ARG A 170 -3.64 15.91 -10.60
C ARG A 170 -3.36 15.80 -12.10
N LYS A 171 -2.13 16.11 -12.50
CA LYS A 171 -1.71 16.00 -13.90
C LYS A 171 -1.85 14.57 -14.43
N ALA A 172 -1.39 13.60 -13.67
CA ALA A 172 -1.49 12.20 -14.04
C ALA A 172 -2.93 11.70 -14.05
N TYR A 173 -3.76 12.13 -13.10
CA TYR A 173 -5.20 11.83 -13.10
C TYR A 173 -5.88 12.37 -14.36
N GLN A 174 -5.61 13.63 -14.72
CA GLN A 174 -6.17 14.24 -15.94
C GLN A 174 -5.75 13.46 -17.18
N LEU A 175 -4.48 13.09 -17.28
CA LEU A 175 -3.97 12.26 -18.38
C LEU A 175 -4.72 10.91 -18.47
N VAL A 176 -4.92 10.21 -17.34
CA VAL A 176 -5.69 8.96 -17.31
C VAL A 176 -7.13 9.19 -17.73
N TYR A 177 -7.74 10.28 -17.28
CA TYR A 177 -9.10 10.63 -17.65
C TYR A 177 -9.22 10.86 -19.17
N ASP A 178 -8.34 11.67 -19.74
CA ASP A 178 -8.35 12.01 -21.17
C ASP A 178 -8.12 10.77 -22.06
N LEU A 179 -7.21 9.87 -21.64
CA LEU A 179 -6.94 8.61 -22.34
C LEU A 179 -8.13 7.62 -22.36
N ASN A 180 -9.05 7.73 -21.41
CA ASN A 180 -10.22 6.85 -21.35
C ASN A 180 -11.50 7.46 -21.92
N HIS A 181 -11.54 8.77 -22.16
CA HIS A 181 -12.73 9.50 -22.59
C HIS A 181 -12.55 10.29 -23.91
N GLY A 182 -11.33 10.39 -24.41
CA GLY A 182 -10.99 10.98 -25.71
C GLY A 182 -10.88 9.94 -26.77
#